data_923c7674e4ee27cb0df5b4b1965d2b36
#
_entry.id   923c7674e4ee27cb0df5b4b1965d2b36
#
_cell.length_a   1.000
_cell.length_b   1.000
_cell.length_c   1.000
_cell.angle_alpha   90.00
_cell.angle_beta   90.00
_cell.angle_gamma   90.00
#
_symmetry.space_group_name_H-M   'P 1'
#
loop_
_entity.id
_entity.type
_entity.pdbx_description
1 polymer ?
#
loop_
_entity_poly.entity_id
_entity_poly.type
_entity_poly.pdbx_seq_one_letter_code
_entity_poly.pdbx_strand_id
1 'polypeptide(L)'
;GSEMCIRDRFLSEAFPAATFLLLILFVPETPRYLTLTGRDQKALQVLTRINGAAEARTIHTEIRRTVHAKTERLFAYGAAVILIGILLSFFQQAIGINVVLYYAPRIFAGMGASGDASMLQTVVMGVVNILFTVVAIFTVDRVGRKPLLIVGSAGMMIGMAALAALSFTGSIGIAALVFIIIYTASFMMSWGPICWVLISEIFPNTIRSQAVAVAVAAQWISNFLVSATFPSLSAWSVGGTYCIYALMALASALFVWKWVPETKGRTLEEMSKLWRKNGD
;
A
#
# COMPACT_ATOMS: atom_id res chain seq x y z
N GLY A 1 1.39 6.37 37.03
CA GLY A 1 1.99 7.08 35.85
C GLY A 1 1.74 6.39 34.52
N SER A 2 1.59 5.06 34.47
CA SER A 2 1.45 4.34 33.18
C SER A 2 0.07 4.44 32.54
N GLU A 3 -1.00 4.41 33.32
CA GLU A 3 -2.38 4.48 32.80
C GLU A 3 -2.75 5.85 32.22
N MET A 4 -2.24 6.92 32.83
CA MET A 4 -2.44 8.29 32.34
C MET A 4 -1.76 8.47 30.97
N CYS A 5 -0.60 7.88 30.75
CA CYS A 5 0.13 7.93 29.49
C CYS A 5 -0.58 7.17 28.35
N ILE A 6 -1.26 6.08 28.65
CA ILE A 6 -2.04 5.29 27.66
C ILE A 6 -3.28 6.08 27.25
N ARG A 7 -4.01 6.64 28.21
CA ARG A 7 -5.20 7.47 27.95
C ARG A 7 -4.87 8.70 27.09
N ASP A 8 -3.76 9.38 27.40
CA ASP A 8 -3.35 10.58 26.67
C ASP A 8 -2.94 10.25 25.22
N ARG A 9 -2.36 9.07 24.97
CA ARG A 9 -2.07 8.58 23.59
C ARG A 9 -3.35 8.36 22.80
N PHE A 10 -4.34 7.67 23.37
CA PHE A 10 -5.64 7.48 22.68
C PHE A 10 -6.39 8.81 22.46
N LEU A 11 -6.31 9.73 23.42
CA LEU A 11 -6.90 11.06 23.28
C LEU A 11 -6.19 11.90 22.19
N SER A 12 -4.88 11.74 22.01
CA SER A 12 -4.16 12.45 20.94
C SER A 12 -4.61 12.02 19.54
N GLU A 13 -5.03 10.77 19.35
CA GLU A 13 -5.57 10.26 18.09
C GLU A 13 -6.98 10.80 17.78
N ALA A 14 -7.74 11.17 18.82
CA ALA A 14 -9.08 11.74 18.66
C ALA A 14 -9.05 13.13 17.98
N PHE A 15 -7.98 13.90 18.18
CA PHE A 15 -7.85 15.23 17.57
C PHE A 15 -7.76 15.19 16.03
N PRO A 16 -6.83 14.43 15.41
CA PRO A 16 -6.80 14.31 13.94
C PRO A 16 -8.04 13.63 13.39
N ALA A 17 -8.65 12.68 14.10
CA ALA A 17 -9.89 12.04 13.69
C ALA A 17 -11.08 13.02 13.68
N ALA A 18 -11.22 13.84 14.72
CA ALA A 18 -12.23 14.87 14.78
C ALA A 18 -12.02 15.95 13.71
N THR A 19 -10.78 16.37 13.49
CA THR A 19 -10.41 17.32 12.43
C THR A 19 -10.78 16.76 11.06
N PHE A 20 -10.46 15.48 10.79
CA PHE A 20 -10.83 14.83 9.54
C PHE A 20 -12.35 14.74 9.36
N LEU A 21 -13.08 14.37 10.42
CA LEU A 21 -14.55 14.33 10.41
C LEU A 21 -15.16 15.71 10.08
N LEU A 22 -14.63 16.77 10.67
CA LEU A 22 -15.09 18.13 10.39
C LEU A 22 -14.78 18.53 8.94
N LEU A 23 -13.57 18.24 8.45
CA LEU A 23 -13.17 18.59 7.08
C LEU A 23 -14.01 17.83 6.03
N ILE A 24 -14.36 16.56 6.26
CA ILE A 24 -15.13 15.77 5.30
C ILE A 24 -16.56 16.30 5.10
N LEU A 25 -17.12 17.01 6.10
CA LEU A 25 -18.43 17.65 5.97
C LEU A 25 -18.44 18.79 4.93
N PHE A 26 -17.29 19.37 4.62
CA PHE A 26 -17.13 20.42 3.61
C PHE A 26 -16.80 19.87 2.21
N VAL A 27 -16.49 18.57 2.11
CA VAL A 27 -16.19 17.94 0.83
C VAL A 27 -17.49 17.63 0.08
N PRO A 28 -17.67 18.15 -1.15
CA PRO A 28 -18.86 17.83 -1.93
C PRO A 28 -18.86 16.36 -2.36
N GLU A 29 -20.05 15.82 -2.56
CA GLU A 29 -20.25 14.49 -3.14
C GLU A 29 -19.51 14.35 -4.47
N THR A 30 -18.98 13.15 -4.74
CA THR A 30 -18.24 12.92 -5.98
C THR A 30 -19.16 13.06 -7.21
N PRO A 31 -18.72 13.67 -8.32
CA PRO A 31 -19.50 13.82 -9.53
C PRO A 31 -20.05 12.47 -10.05
N ARG A 32 -19.27 11.40 -9.90
CA ARG A 32 -19.66 10.05 -10.31
C ARG A 32 -20.83 9.50 -9.49
N TYR A 33 -20.80 9.70 -8.16
CA TYR A 33 -21.90 9.31 -7.28
C TYR A 33 -23.16 10.13 -7.55
N LEU A 34 -23.00 11.45 -7.76
CA LEU A 34 -24.13 12.32 -8.11
C LEU A 34 -24.80 11.91 -9.42
N THR A 35 -24.02 11.51 -10.43
CA THR A 35 -24.54 10.99 -11.70
C THR A 35 -25.24 9.64 -11.52
N LEU A 36 -24.66 8.73 -10.71
CA LEU A 36 -25.28 7.45 -10.36
C LEU A 36 -26.65 7.61 -9.69
N THR A 37 -26.80 8.63 -8.85
CA THR A 37 -28.05 8.94 -8.13
C THR A 37 -29.00 9.84 -8.89
N GLY A 38 -28.74 10.11 -10.19
CA GLY A 38 -29.59 10.94 -11.06
C GLY A 38 -29.50 12.44 -10.78
N ARG A 39 -28.51 12.90 -10.00
CA ARG A 39 -28.32 14.32 -9.63
C ARG A 39 -27.37 15.02 -10.58
N ASP A 40 -27.59 14.89 -11.88
CA ASP A 40 -26.71 15.38 -12.95
C ASP A 40 -26.35 16.87 -12.87
N GLN A 41 -27.31 17.72 -12.47
CA GLN A 41 -27.06 19.16 -12.31
C GLN A 41 -26.02 19.46 -11.22
N LYS A 42 -26.11 18.76 -10.08
CA LYS A 42 -25.11 18.89 -9.01
C LYS A 42 -23.75 18.35 -9.42
N ALA A 43 -23.72 17.23 -10.15
CA ALA A 43 -22.49 16.67 -10.71
C ALA A 43 -21.80 17.69 -11.64
N LEU A 44 -22.56 18.33 -12.51
CA LEU A 44 -22.04 19.35 -13.42
C LEU A 44 -21.53 20.59 -12.68
N GLN A 45 -22.22 21.04 -11.61
CA GLN A 45 -21.79 22.14 -10.78
C GLN A 45 -20.44 21.85 -10.09
N VAL A 46 -20.29 20.64 -9.53
CA VAL A 46 -19.03 20.22 -8.88
C VAL A 46 -17.91 20.16 -9.90
N LEU A 47 -18.15 19.56 -11.08
CA LEU A 47 -17.17 19.49 -12.17
C LEU A 47 -16.78 20.87 -12.68
N THR A 48 -17.73 21.79 -12.83
CA THR A 48 -17.47 23.17 -13.25
C THR A 48 -16.58 23.90 -12.25
N ARG A 49 -16.76 23.63 -10.97
CA ARG A 49 -15.96 24.22 -9.88
C ARG A 49 -14.51 23.73 -9.88
N ILE A 50 -14.26 22.48 -10.32
CA ILE A 50 -12.96 21.83 -10.30
C ILE A 50 -12.21 22.07 -11.61
N ASN A 51 -12.87 21.86 -12.76
CA ASN A 51 -12.24 21.79 -14.08
C ASN A 51 -12.63 22.96 -15.02
N GLY A 52 -13.53 23.85 -14.59
CA GLY A 52 -14.07 24.90 -15.47
C GLY A 52 -15.23 24.43 -16.36
N ALA A 53 -16.01 25.39 -16.90
CA ALA A 53 -17.27 25.10 -17.57
C ALA A 53 -17.16 24.33 -18.90
N ALA A 54 -16.05 24.53 -19.63
CA ALA A 54 -15.83 23.88 -20.92
C ALA A 54 -15.53 22.37 -20.75
N GLU A 55 -14.66 22.02 -19.83
CA GLU A 55 -14.19 20.66 -19.59
C GLU A 55 -15.20 19.84 -18.79
N ALA A 56 -15.96 20.49 -17.88
CA ALA A 56 -16.96 19.86 -17.05
C ALA A 56 -18.03 19.07 -17.83
N ARG A 57 -18.46 19.59 -19.00
CA ARG A 57 -19.46 18.93 -19.84
C ARG A 57 -18.91 17.67 -20.50
N THR A 58 -17.67 17.70 -20.95
CA THR A 58 -17.01 16.54 -21.56
C THR A 58 -16.83 15.43 -20.52
N ILE A 59 -16.27 15.76 -19.37
CA ILE A 59 -16.08 14.82 -18.25
C ILE A 59 -17.42 14.25 -17.77
N HIS A 60 -18.46 15.06 -17.65
CA HIS A 60 -19.79 14.58 -17.25
C HIS A 60 -20.38 13.59 -18.26
N THR A 61 -20.19 13.84 -19.57
CA THR A 61 -20.65 12.92 -20.63
C THR A 61 -19.90 11.58 -20.56
N GLU A 62 -18.59 11.60 -20.31
CA GLU A 62 -17.80 10.38 -20.09
C GLU A 62 -18.23 9.62 -18.85
N ILE A 63 -18.43 10.32 -17.72
CA ILE A 63 -18.96 9.71 -16.48
C ILE A 63 -20.29 9.02 -16.78
N ARG A 64 -21.19 9.68 -17.48
CA ARG A 64 -22.52 9.16 -17.83
C ARG A 64 -22.46 7.89 -18.68
N ARG A 65 -21.53 7.81 -19.61
CA ARG A 65 -21.28 6.61 -20.43
C ARG A 65 -20.75 5.45 -19.60
N THR A 66 -19.85 5.72 -18.65
CA THR A 66 -19.17 4.69 -17.84
C THR A 66 -19.99 4.25 -16.63
N VAL A 67 -20.84 5.12 -16.08
CA VAL A 67 -21.70 4.83 -14.91
C VAL A 67 -22.80 3.82 -15.23
N HIS A 68 -23.31 3.81 -16.46
CA HIS A 68 -24.31 2.85 -16.93
C HIS A 68 -23.70 1.58 -17.55
N ALA A 69 -22.37 1.44 -17.58
CA ALA A 69 -21.75 0.20 -18.00
C ALA A 69 -22.18 -0.93 -17.04
N LYS A 70 -22.80 -1.99 -17.57
CA LYS A 70 -23.23 -3.14 -16.78
C LYS A 70 -22.02 -3.71 -16.05
N THR A 71 -22.16 -3.91 -14.74
CA THR A 71 -21.16 -4.65 -13.95
C THR A 71 -21.09 -6.08 -14.50
N GLU A 72 -19.92 -6.48 -14.95
CA GLU A 72 -19.67 -7.84 -15.42
C GLU A 72 -19.36 -8.78 -14.24
N ARG A 73 -19.39 -10.08 -14.48
CA ARG A 73 -19.00 -11.07 -13.48
C ARG A 73 -17.51 -10.91 -13.16
N LEU A 74 -17.12 -11.15 -11.89
CA LEU A 74 -15.74 -10.96 -11.41
C LEU A 74 -14.68 -11.63 -12.30
N PHE A 75 -14.98 -12.79 -12.86
CA PHE A 75 -14.07 -13.56 -13.72
C PHE A 75 -14.27 -13.33 -15.21
N ALA A 76 -15.00 -12.29 -15.63
CA ALA A 76 -15.24 -11.98 -17.04
C ALA A 76 -13.96 -11.72 -17.85
N TYR A 77 -12.88 -11.35 -17.19
CA TYR A 77 -11.55 -11.11 -17.79
C TYR A 77 -10.55 -12.22 -17.46
N GLY A 78 -11.03 -13.39 -17.04
CA GLY A 78 -10.20 -14.51 -16.60
C GLY A 78 -9.78 -14.42 -15.12
N ALA A 79 -9.35 -15.55 -14.58
CA ALA A 79 -8.91 -15.63 -13.19
C ALA A 79 -7.54 -14.96 -12.96
N ALA A 80 -6.73 -14.80 -13.99
CA ALA A 80 -5.36 -14.31 -13.88
C ALA A 80 -5.29 -12.88 -13.31
N VAL A 81 -6.17 -11.97 -13.75
CA VAL A 81 -6.19 -10.59 -13.27
C VAL A 81 -6.54 -10.51 -11.78
N ILE A 82 -7.48 -11.33 -11.33
CA ILE A 82 -7.89 -11.40 -9.91
C ILE A 82 -6.76 -11.98 -9.07
N LEU A 83 -6.12 -13.05 -9.56
CA LEU A 83 -5.00 -13.69 -8.87
C LEU A 83 -3.80 -12.73 -8.73
N ILE A 84 -3.49 -11.93 -9.76
CA ILE A 84 -2.44 -10.91 -9.68
C ILE A 84 -2.78 -9.88 -8.61
N GLY A 85 -4.02 -9.41 -8.51
CA GLY A 85 -4.43 -8.49 -7.45
C GLY A 85 -4.32 -9.09 -6.05
N ILE A 86 -4.74 -10.35 -5.88
CA ILE A 86 -4.60 -11.09 -4.61
C ILE A 86 -3.12 -11.25 -4.24
N LEU A 87 -2.26 -11.63 -5.19
CA LEU A 87 -0.83 -11.83 -4.94
C LEU A 87 -0.10 -10.51 -4.66
N LEU A 88 -0.46 -9.40 -5.33
CA LEU A 88 0.05 -8.08 -4.99
C LEU A 88 -0.27 -7.73 -3.53
N SER A 89 -1.52 -7.91 -3.13
CA SER A 89 -1.98 -7.65 -1.76
C SER A 89 -1.31 -8.58 -0.74
N PHE A 90 -1.15 -9.85 -1.07
CA PHE A 90 -0.44 -10.83 -0.25
C PHE A 90 1.03 -10.44 -0.06
N PHE A 91 1.77 -10.19 -1.13
CA PHE A 91 3.18 -9.84 -1.03
C PHE A 91 3.40 -8.52 -0.28
N GLN A 92 2.53 -7.54 -0.46
CA GLN A 92 2.62 -6.28 0.29
C GLN A 92 2.66 -6.51 1.81
N GLN A 93 1.96 -7.53 2.31
CA GLN A 93 1.94 -7.88 3.73
C GLN A 93 3.01 -8.92 4.10
N ALA A 94 3.24 -9.90 3.23
CA ALA A 94 4.15 -11.02 3.48
C ALA A 94 5.63 -10.60 3.61
N ILE A 95 6.00 -9.42 3.06
CA ILE A 95 7.31 -8.81 3.29
C ILE A 95 7.51 -8.26 4.71
N GLY A 96 6.48 -8.23 5.55
CA GLY A 96 6.58 -8.00 6.99
C GLY A 96 6.57 -6.55 7.46
N ILE A 97 6.13 -5.59 6.62
CA ILE A 97 6.17 -4.15 7.00
C ILE A 97 5.38 -3.82 8.27
N ASN A 98 4.17 -4.37 8.40
CA ASN A 98 3.33 -4.10 9.57
C ASN A 98 3.92 -4.69 10.84
N VAL A 99 4.64 -5.80 10.72
CA VAL A 99 5.40 -6.36 11.85
C VAL A 99 6.48 -5.38 12.32
N VAL A 100 7.27 -4.84 11.41
CA VAL A 100 8.30 -3.85 11.75
C VAL A 100 7.68 -2.62 12.40
N LEU A 101 6.54 -2.12 11.89
CA LEU A 101 5.86 -0.95 12.43
C LEU A 101 5.20 -1.22 13.80
N TYR A 102 4.48 -2.34 13.95
CA TYR A 102 3.76 -2.65 15.19
C TYR A 102 4.69 -3.04 16.34
N TYR A 103 5.77 -3.72 16.01
CA TYR A 103 6.74 -4.21 17.01
C TYR A 103 8.03 -3.39 17.06
N ALA A 104 8.09 -2.22 16.38
CA ALA A 104 9.29 -1.37 16.34
C ALA A 104 9.93 -1.12 17.72
N PRO A 105 9.19 -0.67 18.75
CA PRO A 105 9.79 -0.44 20.06
C PRO A 105 10.39 -1.71 20.68
N ARG A 106 9.72 -2.86 20.48
CA ARG A 106 10.18 -4.16 21.00
C ARG A 106 11.40 -4.68 20.23
N ILE A 107 11.43 -4.48 18.91
CA ILE A 107 12.57 -4.82 18.06
C ILE A 107 13.78 -4.00 18.49
N PHE A 108 13.63 -2.70 18.69
CA PHE A 108 14.70 -1.81 19.11
C PHE A 108 15.17 -2.09 20.54
N ALA A 109 14.27 -2.39 21.48
CA ALA A 109 14.64 -2.82 22.83
C ALA A 109 15.44 -4.13 22.79
N GLY A 110 15.07 -5.09 21.95
CA GLY A 110 15.81 -6.33 21.73
C GLY A 110 17.21 -6.12 21.11
N MET A 111 17.43 -4.98 20.46
CA MET A 111 18.74 -4.55 19.95
C MET A 111 19.61 -3.83 21.00
N GLY A 112 19.18 -3.80 22.26
CA GLY A 112 19.91 -3.18 23.37
C GLY A 112 19.65 -1.67 23.53
N ALA A 113 18.64 -1.11 22.85
CA ALA A 113 18.25 0.28 23.05
C ALA A 113 17.54 0.45 24.41
N SER A 114 17.86 1.52 25.14
CA SER A 114 17.07 1.94 26.29
C SER A 114 15.64 2.31 25.88
N GLY A 115 14.69 2.32 26.82
CA GLY A 115 13.30 2.65 26.51
C GLY A 115 13.13 3.97 25.77
N ASP A 116 13.84 5.02 26.20
CA ASP A 116 13.81 6.34 25.57
C ASP A 116 14.45 6.32 24.17
N ALA A 117 15.56 5.61 23.98
CA ALA A 117 16.20 5.45 22.67
C ALA A 117 15.31 4.67 21.69
N SER A 118 14.62 3.64 22.17
CA SER A 118 13.67 2.86 21.37
C SER A 118 12.50 3.72 20.88
N MET A 119 11.99 4.60 21.72
CA MET A 119 10.94 5.58 21.33
C MET A 119 11.46 6.56 20.28
N LEU A 120 12.65 7.13 20.48
CA LEU A 120 13.28 8.04 19.53
C LEU A 120 13.48 7.38 18.17
N GLN A 121 13.97 6.14 18.14
CA GLN A 121 14.15 5.38 16.90
C GLN A 121 12.82 5.17 16.16
N THR A 122 11.74 4.93 16.90
CA THR A 122 10.39 4.81 16.31
C THR A 122 9.93 6.13 15.68
N VAL A 123 10.21 7.27 16.32
CA VAL A 123 9.92 8.60 15.74
C VAL A 123 10.74 8.84 14.46
N VAL A 124 12.03 8.49 14.47
CA VAL A 124 12.88 8.58 13.27
C VAL A 124 12.29 7.77 12.12
N MET A 125 11.81 6.55 12.39
CA MET A 125 11.12 5.74 11.36
C MET A 125 9.86 6.43 10.83
N GLY A 126 9.08 7.08 11.69
CA GLY A 126 7.92 7.86 11.27
C GLY A 126 8.28 8.98 10.29
N VAL A 127 9.36 9.71 10.57
CA VAL A 127 9.89 10.76 9.67
C VAL A 127 10.35 10.16 8.34
N VAL A 128 11.09 9.05 8.37
CA VAL A 128 11.53 8.33 7.16
C VAL A 128 10.32 7.89 6.32
N ASN A 129 9.27 7.38 6.95
CA ASN A 129 8.03 6.99 6.26
C ASN A 129 7.41 8.15 5.48
N ILE A 130 7.28 9.31 6.11
CA ILE A 130 6.73 10.50 5.46
C ILE A 130 7.61 10.93 4.30
N LEU A 131 8.92 11.07 4.50
CA LEU A 131 9.86 11.52 3.47
C LEU A 131 9.83 10.61 2.24
N PHE A 132 9.91 9.29 2.43
CA PHE A 132 9.94 8.36 1.32
C PHE A 132 8.57 8.16 0.65
N THR A 133 7.46 8.38 1.36
CA THR A 133 6.14 8.47 0.74
C THR A 133 6.04 9.69 -0.17
N VAL A 134 6.60 10.84 0.23
CA VAL A 134 6.68 12.04 -0.62
C VAL A 134 7.55 11.76 -1.86
N VAL A 135 8.69 11.09 -1.70
CA VAL A 135 9.52 10.65 -2.83
C VAL A 135 8.72 9.75 -3.78
N ALA A 136 7.93 8.81 -3.26
CA ALA A 136 7.07 7.96 -4.08
C ALA A 136 6.09 8.76 -4.95
N ILE A 137 5.44 9.78 -4.38
CA ILE A 137 4.48 10.64 -5.10
C ILE A 137 5.14 11.31 -6.31
N PHE A 138 6.36 11.81 -6.17
CA PHE A 138 7.07 12.49 -7.26
C PHE A 138 7.73 11.54 -8.27
N THR A 139 7.96 10.29 -7.90
CA THR A 139 8.67 9.32 -8.74
C THR A 139 7.76 8.35 -9.47
N VAL A 140 6.57 8.05 -8.94
CA VAL A 140 5.66 7.03 -9.48
C VAL A 140 5.27 7.30 -10.94
N ASP A 141 4.99 8.57 -11.29
CA ASP A 141 4.60 8.94 -12.66
C ASP A 141 5.81 9.10 -13.60
N ARG A 142 7.01 9.32 -13.06
CA ARG A 142 8.23 9.47 -13.85
C ARG A 142 8.89 8.13 -14.17
N VAL A 143 9.01 7.25 -13.18
CA VAL A 143 9.72 5.97 -13.30
C VAL A 143 8.78 4.85 -13.75
N GLY A 144 7.54 4.85 -13.27
CA GLY A 144 6.56 3.79 -13.51
C GLY A 144 6.37 2.88 -12.28
N ARG A 145 5.27 2.16 -12.28
CA ARG A 145 4.85 1.36 -11.13
C ARG A 145 5.72 0.11 -10.97
N LYS A 146 5.91 -0.63 -12.05
CA LYS A 146 6.67 -1.89 -12.08
C LYS A 146 8.14 -1.73 -11.68
N PRO A 147 8.93 -0.79 -12.26
CA PRO A 147 10.32 -0.59 -11.87
C PRO A 147 10.48 -0.20 -10.40
N LEU A 148 9.60 0.69 -9.89
CA LEU A 148 9.65 1.11 -8.49
C LEU A 148 9.37 -0.05 -7.53
N LEU A 149 8.41 -0.93 -7.84
CA LEU A 149 8.14 -2.12 -7.03
C LEU A 149 9.34 -3.07 -7.01
N ILE A 150 10.02 -3.28 -8.15
CA ILE A 150 11.21 -4.14 -8.23
C ILE A 150 12.38 -3.55 -7.43
N VAL A 151 12.67 -2.25 -7.61
CA VAL A 151 13.74 -1.56 -6.86
C VAL A 151 13.47 -1.58 -5.37
N GLY A 152 12.22 -1.28 -4.97
CA GLY A 152 11.82 -1.36 -3.57
C GLY A 152 11.95 -2.76 -2.99
N SER A 153 11.52 -3.80 -3.72
CA SER A 153 11.71 -5.19 -3.29
C SER A 153 13.18 -5.55 -3.11
N ALA A 154 14.07 -5.10 -4.00
CA ALA A 154 15.51 -5.32 -3.87
C ALA A 154 16.08 -4.64 -2.63
N GLY A 155 15.71 -3.39 -2.36
CA GLY A 155 16.13 -2.68 -1.15
C GLY A 155 15.61 -3.34 0.13
N MET A 156 14.36 -3.80 0.14
CA MET A 156 13.80 -4.54 1.27
C MET A 156 14.50 -5.88 1.48
N MET A 157 14.80 -6.62 0.42
CA MET A 157 15.56 -7.87 0.48
C MET A 157 16.93 -7.64 1.11
N ILE A 158 17.67 -6.63 0.65
CA ILE A 158 19.00 -6.29 1.17
C ILE A 158 18.90 -5.92 2.66
N GLY A 159 17.94 -5.06 3.04
CA GLY A 159 17.73 -4.67 4.43
C GLY A 159 17.46 -5.86 5.36
N MET A 160 16.53 -6.74 4.97
CA MET A 160 16.18 -7.92 5.76
C MET A 160 17.26 -8.98 5.78
N ALA A 161 17.98 -9.21 4.67
CA ALA A 161 19.10 -10.14 4.62
C ALA A 161 20.25 -9.68 5.53
N ALA A 162 20.55 -8.38 5.53
CA ALA A 162 21.56 -7.82 6.42
C ALA A 162 21.15 -7.91 7.91
N LEU A 163 19.87 -7.66 8.23
CA LEU A 163 19.35 -7.86 9.60
C LEU A 163 19.43 -9.32 10.04
N ALA A 164 19.16 -10.26 9.15
CA ALA A 164 19.34 -11.68 9.43
C ALA A 164 20.82 -12.01 9.73
N ALA A 165 21.74 -11.54 8.91
CA ALA A 165 23.18 -11.74 9.10
C ALA A 165 23.67 -11.14 10.46
N LEU A 166 23.27 -9.91 10.78
CA LEU A 166 23.57 -9.27 12.06
C LEU A 166 22.99 -10.04 13.26
N SER A 167 21.78 -10.60 13.09
CA SER A 167 21.15 -11.41 14.12
C SER A 167 21.91 -12.71 14.40
N PHE A 168 22.40 -13.39 13.36
CA PHE A 168 23.17 -14.63 13.51
C PHE A 168 24.60 -14.38 14.06
N THR A 169 25.21 -13.24 13.76
CA THR A 169 26.54 -12.88 14.28
C THR A 169 26.50 -12.26 15.68
N GLY A 170 25.30 -12.00 16.23
CA GLY A 170 25.15 -11.33 17.53
C GLY A 170 25.59 -9.87 17.53
N SER A 171 25.88 -9.28 16.37
CA SER A 171 26.37 -7.91 16.21
C SER A 171 25.23 -6.91 16.03
N ILE A 172 24.15 -7.09 16.80
CA ILE A 172 22.95 -6.26 16.72
C ILE A 172 23.24 -4.93 17.44
N GLY A 173 23.32 -3.84 16.68
CA GLY A 173 23.58 -2.50 17.21
C GLY A 173 23.05 -1.42 16.26
N ILE A 174 23.74 -0.28 16.19
CA ILE A 174 23.38 0.85 15.29
C ILE A 174 23.27 0.40 13.83
N ALA A 175 24.08 -0.57 13.39
CA ALA A 175 23.99 -1.14 12.05
C ALA A 175 22.61 -1.71 11.75
N ALA A 176 21.95 -2.36 12.71
CA ALA A 176 20.60 -2.89 12.53
C ALA A 176 19.57 -1.78 12.31
N LEU A 177 19.70 -0.64 13.00
CA LEU A 177 18.86 0.53 12.77
C LEU A 177 18.98 1.04 11.33
N VAL A 178 20.20 1.11 10.78
CA VAL A 178 20.44 1.54 9.40
C VAL A 178 19.71 0.63 8.42
N PHE A 179 19.80 -0.71 8.59
CA PHE A 179 19.15 -1.65 7.70
C PHE A 179 17.63 -1.67 7.86
N ILE A 180 17.09 -1.42 9.05
CA ILE A 180 15.64 -1.20 9.23
C ILE A 180 15.19 0.06 8.50
N ILE A 181 15.96 1.14 8.56
CA ILE A 181 15.65 2.37 7.81
C ILE A 181 15.69 2.13 6.31
N ILE A 182 16.70 1.43 5.79
CA ILE A 182 16.79 1.07 4.36
C ILE A 182 15.56 0.25 3.95
N TYR A 183 15.20 -0.76 4.72
CA TYR A 183 14.03 -1.59 4.48
C TYR A 183 12.74 -0.76 4.44
N THR A 184 12.51 0.07 5.46
CA THR A 184 11.30 0.87 5.60
C THR A 184 11.22 1.95 4.52
N ALA A 185 12.33 2.62 4.23
CA ALA A 185 12.44 3.61 3.14
C ALA A 185 12.11 2.97 1.77
N SER A 186 12.68 1.80 1.50
CA SER A 186 12.42 1.04 0.27
C SER A 186 10.95 0.66 0.13
N PHE A 187 10.30 0.25 1.23
CA PHE A 187 8.86 -0.04 1.24
C PHE A 187 8.03 1.22 0.98
N MET A 188 8.28 2.30 1.72
CA MET A 188 7.49 3.53 1.62
C MET A 188 7.68 4.26 0.28
N MET A 189 8.82 4.09 -0.37
CA MET A 189 9.05 4.60 -1.72
C MET A 189 8.32 3.77 -2.80
N SER A 190 7.94 2.53 -2.50
CA SER A 190 7.44 1.58 -3.50
C SER A 190 6.13 0.90 -3.08
N TRP A 191 6.21 -0.24 -2.39
CA TRP A 191 5.08 -1.11 -2.08
C TRP A 191 4.00 -0.45 -1.22
N GLY A 192 4.35 0.51 -0.37
CA GLY A 192 3.39 1.24 0.45
C GLY A 192 2.32 1.93 -0.42
N PRO A 193 2.65 3.00 -1.12
CA PRO A 193 1.69 3.74 -1.93
C PRO A 193 1.39 3.07 -3.28
N ILE A 194 2.40 2.50 -3.97
CA ILE A 194 2.26 2.05 -5.37
C ILE A 194 1.37 0.81 -5.49
N CYS A 195 1.37 -0.08 -4.51
CA CYS A 195 0.49 -1.25 -4.52
C CYS A 195 -0.99 -0.83 -4.61
N TRP A 196 -1.41 0.20 -3.87
CA TRP A 196 -2.78 0.73 -3.90
C TRP A 196 -3.11 1.37 -5.24
N VAL A 197 -2.17 2.15 -5.80
CA VAL A 197 -2.33 2.75 -7.14
C VAL A 197 -2.48 1.65 -8.17
N LEU A 198 -1.60 0.65 -8.16
CA LEU A 198 -1.60 -0.45 -9.11
C LEU A 198 -2.89 -1.29 -9.02
N ILE A 199 -3.36 -1.62 -7.81
CA ILE A 199 -4.64 -2.33 -7.61
C ILE A 199 -5.81 -1.52 -8.20
N SER A 200 -5.77 -0.20 -8.13
CA SER A 200 -6.82 0.64 -8.72
C SER A 200 -6.74 0.74 -10.24
N GLU A 201 -5.55 0.61 -10.83
CA GLU A 201 -5.29 0.76 -12.26
C GLU A 201 -5.39 -0.57 -13.05
N ILE A 202 -5.04 -1.71 -12.43
CA ILE A 202 -4.92 -2.99 -13.11
C ILE A 202 -6.28 -3.59 -13.49
N PHE A 203 -7.33 -3.29 -12.73
CA PHE A 203 -8.64 -3.87 -12.94
C PHE A 203 -9.50 -3.07 -13.94
N PRO A 204 -10.12 -3.75 -14.92
CA PRO A 204 -11.13 -3.15 -15.79
C PRO A 204 -12.28 -2.49 -15.01
N ASN A 205 -12.81 -1.39 -15.53
CA ASN A 205 -13.86 -0.61 -14.87
C ASN A 205 -15.11 -1.44 -14.48
N THR A 206 -15.50 -2.40 -15.31
CA THR A 206 -16.73 -3.19 -15.14
C THR A 206 -16.66 -4.17 -13.95
N ILE A 207 -15.45 -4.61 -13.55
CA ILE A 207 -15.24 -5.53 -12.41
C ILE A 207 -14.48 -4.88 -11.26
N ARG A 208 -14.00 -3.63 -11.41
CA ARG A 208 -13.04 -2.99 -10.49
C ARG A 208 -13.49 -3.03 -9.04
N SER A 209 -14.72 -2.63 -8.74
CA SER A 209 -15.20 -2.56 -7.35
C SER A 209 -15.15 -3.92 -6.65
N GLN A 210 -15.55 -4.98 -7.35
CA GLN A 210 -15.53 -6.35 -6.82
C GLN A 210 -14.09 -6.87 -6.70
N ALA A 211 -13.25 -6.64 -7.71
CA ALA A 211 -11.87 -7.09 -7.75
C ALA A 211 -11.01 -6.39 -6.68
N VAL A 212 -11.18 -5.08 -6.49
CA VAL A 212 -10.54 -4.33 -5.40
C VAL A 212 -10.98 -4.85 -4.04
N ALA A 213 -12.27 -5.12 -3.84
CA ALA A 213 -12.76 -5.67 -2.57
C ALA A 213 -12.11 -7.03 -2.24
N VAL A 214 -11.97 -7.92 -3.23
CA VAL A 214 -11.28 -9.21 -3.06
C VAL A 214 -9.79 -9.01 -2.75
N ALA A 215 -9.10 -8.12 -3.46
CA ALA A 215 -7.69 -7.82 -3.22
C ALA A 215 -7.46 -7.23 -1.82
N VAL A 216 -8.32 -6.31 -1.38
CA VAL A 216 -8.26 -5.70 -0.04
C VAL A 216 -8.56 -6.74 1.05
N ALA A 217 -9.54 -7.62 0.84
CA ALA A 217 -9.81 -8.72 1.77
C ALA A 217 -8.58 -9.64 1.92
N ALA A 218 -7.95 -10.03 0.80
CA ALA A 218 -6.71 -10.81 0.80
C ALA A 218 -5.58 -10.09 1.55
N GLN A 219 -5.47 -8.77 1.39
CA GLN A 219 -4.47 -7.96 2.09
C GLN A 219 -4.64 -7.98 3.60
N TRP A 220 -5.86 -7.78 4.10
CA TRP A 220 -6.12 -7.79 5.55
C TRP A 220 -6.01 -9.17 6.18
N ILE A 221 -6.43 -10.22 5.45
CA ILE A 221 -6.20 -11.60 5.87
C ILE A 221 -4.69 -11.88 5.98
N SER A 222 -3.91 -11.48 4.98
CA SER A 222 -2.45 -11.64 4.98
C SER A 222 -1.79 -10.83 6.10
N ASN A 223 -2.24 -9.59 6.36
CA ASN A 223 -1.77 -8.77 7.46
C ASN A 223 -2.01 -9.47 8.82
N PHE A 224 -3.22 -10.00 9.02
CA PHE A 224 -3.55 -10.74 10.24
C PHE A 224 -2.63 -11.96 10.42
N LEU A 225 -2.47 -12.79 9.39
CA LEU A 225 -1.63 -13.99 9.45
C LEU A 225 -0.17 -13.65 9.75
N VAL A 226 0.41 -12.67 9.05
CA VAL A 226 1.80 -12.24 9.24
C VAL A 226 2.01 -11.67 10.63
N SER A 227 1.11 -10.82 11.10
CA SER A 227 1.21 -10.20 12.42
C SER A 227 0.99 -11.20 13.57
N ALA A 228 0.07 -12.16 13.41
CA ALA A 228 -0.22 -13.18 14.40
C ALA A 228 0.90 -14.24 14.50
N THR A 229 1.58 -14.56 13.40
CA THR A 229 2.66 -15.56 13.37
C THR A 229 4.02 -14.98 13.80
N PHE A 230 4.21 -13.69 13.72
CA PHE A 230 5.50 -13.05 14.05
C PHE A 230 6.02 -13.36 15.46
N PRO A 231 5.23 -13.28 16.55
CA PRO A 231 5.74 -13.58 17.89
C PRO A 231 6.31 -15.02 18.00
N SER A 232 5.64 -15.98 17.39
CA SER A 232 6.08 -17.39 17.37
C SER A 232 7.34 -17.58 16.52
N LEU A 233 7.40 -16.95 15.33
CA LEU A 233 8.57 -16.99 14.46
C LEU A 233 9.79 -16.32 15.12
N SER A 234 9.60 -15.17 15.73
CA SER A 234 10.68 -14.45 16.40
C SER A 234 11.19 -15.18 17.66
N ALA A 235 10.30 -15.88 18.37
CA ALA A 235 10.68 -16.73 19.51
C ALA A 235 11.49 -17.97 19.07
N TRP A 236 11.18 -18.52 17.89
CA TRP A 236 11.96 -19.62 17.31
C TRP A 236 13.33 -19.17 16.83
N SER A 237 13.40 -18.11 16.02
CA SER A 237 14.66 -17.51 15.56
C SER A 237 14.41 -16.11 14.96
N VAL A 238 14.99 -15.09 15.56
CA VAL A 238 14.92 -13.71 15.05
C VAL A 238 15.57 -13.62 13.66
N GLY A 239 16.78 -14.18 13.51
CA GLY A 239 17.51 -14.20 12.24
C GLY A 239 16.76 -15.01 11.16
N GLY A 240 16.19 -16.17 11.55
CA GLY A 240 15.34 -16.96 10.66
C GLY A 240 14.11 -16.22 10.16
N THR A 241 13.48 -15.44 11.05
CA THR A 241 12.33 -14.60 10.68
C THR A 241 12.69 -13.53 9.66
N TYR A 242 13.84 -12.86 9.84
CA TYR A 242 14.33 -11.88 8.85
C TYR A 242 14.71 -12.55 7.51
N CYS A 243 15.25 -13.77 7.53
CA CYS A 243 15.47 -14.54 6.30
C CYS A 243 14.16 -14.82 5.55
N ILE A 244 13.09 -15.19 6.25
CA ILE A 244 11.77 -15.42 5.63
C ILE A 244 11.28 -14.13 4.94
N TYR A 245 11.36 -12.99 5.60
CA TYR A 245 10.95 -11.72 5.00
C TYR A 245 11.84 -11.30 3.82
N ALA A 246 13.15 -11.56 3.88
CA ALA A 246 14.05 -11.32 2.75
C ALA A 246 13.66 -12.18 1.54
N LEU A 247 13.34 -13.46 1.76
CA LEU A 247 12.87 -14.38 0.70
C LEU A 247 11.51 -13.94 0.14
N MET A 248 10.60 -13.45 0.97
CA MET A 248 9.32 -12.89 0.50
C MET A 248 9.54 -11.63 -0.34
N ALA A 249 10.46 -10.75 0.03
CA ALA A 249 10.83 -9.58 -0.76
C ALA A 249 11.44 -9.99 -2.13
N LEU A 250 12.31 -11.01 -2.16
CA LEU A 250 12.83 -11.57 -3.41
C LEU A 250 11.71 -12.16 -4.27
N ALA A 251 10.83 -12.96 -3.68
CA ALA A 251 9.70 -13.57 -4.38
C ALA A 251 8.75 -12.50 -4.95
N SER A 252 8.52 -11.42 -4.20
CA SER A 252 7.72 -10.28 -4.66
C SER A 252 8.35 -9.58 -5.88
N ALA A 253 9.69 -9.40 -5.89
CA ALA A 253 10.39 -8.84 -7.04
C ALA A 253 10.24 -9.71 -8.29
N LEU A 254 10.43 -11.02 -8.15
CA LEU A 254 10.28 -12.00 -9.24
C LEU A 254 8.83 -12.05 -9.74
N PHE A 255 7.87 -12.01 -8.83
CA PHE A 255 6.45 -11.95 -9.17
C PHE A 255 6.12 -10.70 -9.98
N VAL A 256 6.53 -9.53 -9.52
CA VAL A 256 6.29 -8.26 -10.23
C VAL A 256 6.99 -8.28 -11.59
N TRP A 257 8.23 -8.73 -11.65
CA TRP A 257 8.99 -8.78 -12.90
C TRP A 257 8.29 -9.64 -13.96
N LYS A 258 7.76 -10.79 -13.58
CA LYS A 258 7.22 -11.79 -14.53
C LYS A 258 5.74 -11.57 -14.87
N TRP A 259 4.90 -11.26 -13.88
CA TRP A 259 3.44 -11.30 -14.06
C TRP A 259 2.74 -9.93 -14.01
N VAL A 260 3.36 -8.93 -13.38
CA VAL A 260 2.70 -7.63 -13.25
C VAL A 260 2.99 -6.79 -14.49
N PRO A 261 1.95 -6.32 -15.23
CA PRO A 261 2.14 -5.41 -16.35
C PRO A 261 2.47 -4.00 -15.85
N GLU A 262 3.21 -3.23 -16.66
CA GLU A 262 3.38 -1.80 -16.40
C GLU A 262 2.10 -1.06 -16.77
N THR A 263 1.61 -0.23 -15.85
CA THR A 263 0.38 0.55 -16.03
C THR A 263 0.65 2.01 -16.39
N LYS A 264 1.89 2.50 -16.26
CA LYS A 264 2.26 3.88 -16.59
C LYS A 264 1.86 4.26 -18.01
N GLY A 265 1.09 5.35 -18.14
CA GLY A 265 0.67 5.89 -19.43
C GLY A 265 -0.36 5.06 -20.19
N ARG A 266 -0.92 4.00 -19.57
CA ARG A 266 -2.00 3.21 -20.16
C ARG A 266 -3.35 3.65 -19.66
N THR A 267 -4.31 3.69 -20.59
CA THR A 267 -5.70 3.93 -20.22
C THR A 267 -6.36 2.66 -19.67
N LEU A 268 -7.46 2.82 -18.95
CA LEU A 268 -8.22 1.69 -18.40
C LEU A 268 -8.82 0.79 -19.49
N GLU A 269 -9.12 1.38 -20.64
CA GLU A 269 -9.59 0.69 -21.83
C GLU A 269 -8.50 -0.20 -22.43
N GLU A 270 -7.26 0.27 -22.45
CA GLU A 270 -6.10 -0.51 -22.89
C GLU A 270 -5.82 -1.67 -21.95
N MET A 271 -5.95 -1.45 -20.63
CA MET A 271 -5.85 -2.53 -19.63
C MET A 271 -6.95 -3.58 -19.83
N SER A 272 -8.18 -3.16 -20.13
CA SER A 272 -9.29 -4.09 -20.42
C SER A 272 -9.02 -4.94 -21.66
N LYS A 273 -8.43 -4.36 -22.71
CA LYS A 273 -8.04 -5.11 -23.92
C LYS A 273 -6.91 -6.09 -23.67
N LEU A 274 -5.94 -5.74 -22.82
CA LEU A 274 -4.83 -6.60 -22.45
C LEU A 274 -5.32 -7.89 -21.77
N TRP A 275 -6.30 -7.78 -20.89
CA TRP A 275 -6.85 -8.92 -20.18
C TRP A 275 -7.80 -9.78 -21.03
N ARG A 276 -8.56 -9.19 -21.95
CA ARG A 276 -9.41 -9.96 -22.90
C ARG A 276 -8.57 -10.80 -23.86
N LYS A 277 -7.40 -10.30 -24.29
CA LYS A 277 -6.52 -11.00 -25.24
C LYS A 277 -5.78 -12.20 -24.61
N ASN A 278 -5.65 -12.22 -23.27
CA ASN A 278 -5.01 -13.30 -22.54
C ASN A 278 -6.01 -14.33 -21.96
N GLY A 279 -7.29 -14.18 -22.23
CA GLY A 279 -8.37 -15.03 -21.72
C GLY A 279 -9.02 -15.96 -22.75
N ASP A 280 -8.57 -15.90 -24.02
CA ASP A 280 -8.98 -16.80 -25.09
C ASP A 280 -7.95 -17.92 -25.32
#